data_09599282cd1392a7547cf625ff9e69cb
#
_entry.id   09599282cd1392a7547cf625ff9e69cb
#
_cell.length_a   1.000
_cell.length_b   1.000
_cell.length_c   1.000
_cell.angle_alpha   90.00
_cell.angle_beta   90.00
_cell.angle_gamma   90.00
#
_symmetry.space_group_name_H-M   'P 1'
#
loop_
_entity.id
_entity.type
_entity.pdbx_description
1 polymer ?
#
loop_
_entity_poly.entity_id
_entity_poly.type
_entity_poly.pdbx_seq_one_letter_code
_entity_poly.pdbx_strand_id
1 'polypeptide(L)'
;MRMWKAVAAAVFGVALALEGADISMAAQQPDVYGRVEHGYATSEGGVKIHYAWLGPKQSAGTPLVILIHGFPDFWYSWRDQMAALSDRFQMVAIDQRGYNLSDKPKGVESYDGRLLVADVAAVIKHLGRAKATIVGHDWGGAVAWQFAMFLPQMTENLIILNLPHPSGFLRELRSNKDQIANSEYARTFQTKSASDPTVFFGKPMTPETLSSWVRDPMARKRYIEAFQRSDFEAMLNYYKRNYPASGPDAPPPAPLPKVKMPVLVFHGLADTALNADGLSGTWNWLEKDLTLVTVPGAGHFVQQDASEMVTTTMRWWLTARTTK
;
A
#
# COMPACT_ATOMS: atom_id res chain seq x y z
N MET A 1 46.46 -47.58 -8.79
CA MET A 1 45.61 -48.65 -9.33
C MET A 1 44.26 -48.62 -8.64
N ARG A 2 43.23 -48.05 -9.27
CA ARG A 2 41.81 -48.38 -9.19
C ARG A 2 41.05 -47.46 -10.11
N MET A 3 40.42 -48.14 -11.09
CA MET A 3 39.68 -47.59 -12.23
C MET A 3 38.35 -46.96 -11.75
N TRP A 4 38.00 -45.78 -12.23
CA TRP A 4 36.64 -45.29 -12.20
C TRP A 4 35.94 -45.61 -13.54
N LYS A 5 34.90 -46.39 -13.44
CA LYS A 5 34.03 -46.73 -14.57
C LYS A 5 33.14 -45.56 -14.89
N ALA A 6 33.15 -45.16 -16.14
CA ALA A 6 32.20 -44.21 -16.70
C ALA A 6 30.80 -44.82 -16.77
N VAL A 7 29.78 -44.12 -16.26
CA VAL A 7 28.37 -44.41 -16.51
C VAL A 7 27.87 -43.43 -17.57
N ALA A 8 27.63 -43.92 -18.76
CA ALA A 8 26.98 -43.16 -19.83
C ALA A 8 25.48 -43.05 -19.52
N ALA A 9 24.95 -41.84 -19.29
CA ALA A 9 23.53 -41.57 -19.23
C ALA A 9 23.03 -41.25 -20.64
N ALA A 10 22.15 -42.08 -21.20
CA ALA A 10 21.44 -41.81 -22.44
C ALA A 10 20.38 -40.74 -22.20
N VAL A 11 20.53 -39.57 -22.81
CA VAL A 11 19.52 -38.51 -22.85
C VAL A 11 18.54 -38.84 -23.96
N PHE A 12 17.34 -39.29 -23.61
CA PHE A 12 16.22 -39.33 -24.56
C PHE A 12 15.66 -37.92 -24.72
N GLY A 13 15.95 -37.28 -25.84
CA GLY A 13 15.34 -36.04 -26.25
C GLY A 13 13.90 -36.29 -26.72
N VAL A 14 12.92 -35.88 -25.92
CA VAL A 14 11.54 -35.71 -26.37
C VAL A 14 11.43 -34.27 -26.87
N ALA A 15 11.43 -34.09 -28.18
CA ALA A 15 11.05 -32.85 -28.81
C ALA A 15 9.53 -32.69 -28.70
N LEU A 16 9.04 -31.93 -27.72
CA LEU A 16 7.69 -31.42 -27.71
C LEU A 16 7.63 -30.24 -28.68
N ALA A 17 6.95 -30.43 -29.80
CA ALA A 17 6.51 -29.33 -30.65
C ALA A 17 5.53 -28.48 -29.86
N LEU A 18 5.99 -27.32 -29.39
CA LEU A 18 5.11 -26.25 -28.93
C LEU A 18 4.49 -25.62 -30.17
N GLU A 19 3.32 -26.14 -30.57
CA GLU A 19 2.41 -25.41 -31.43
C GLU A 19 2.11 -24.08 -30.75
N GLY A 20 2.26 -22.99 -31.50
CA GLY A 20 2.06 -21.62 -31.01
C GLY A 20 0.68 -21.48 -30.37
N ALA A 21 0.67 -21.47 -29.05
CA ALA A 21 -0.46 -20.90 -28.36
C ALA A 21 -0.44 -19.40 -28.69
N ASP A 22 -1.38 -18.96 -29.51
CA ASP A 22 -1.75 -17.56 -29.61
C ASP A 22 -1.83 -16.99 -28.18
N ILE A 23 -0.93 -16.07 -27.86
CA ILE A 23 -1.08 -15.24 -26.68
C ILE A 23 -2.30 -14.39 -27.01
N SER A 24 -3.46 -14.93 -26.69
CA SER A 24 -4.72 -14.19 -26.64
C SER A 24 -4.41 -12.93 -25.86
N MET A 25 -4.41 -11.79 -26.53
CA MET A 25 -4.46 -10.48 -25.89
C MET A 25 -5.61 -10.56 -24.91
N ALA A 26 -5.29 -10.72 -23.63
CA ALA A 26 -6.28 -10.60 -22.56
C ALA A 26 -6.97 -9.28 -22.83
N ALA A 27 -8.25 -9.32 -23.17
CA ALA A 27 -9.04 -8.14 -23.49
C ALA A 27 -8.82 -7.17 -22.32
N GLN A 28 -8.20 -6.04 -22.60
CA GLN A 28 -7.85 -5.02 -21.61
C GLN A 28 -9.17 -4.66 -20.91
N GLN A 29 -9.30 -5.03 -19.66
CA GLN A 29 -10.55 -4.74 -18.93
C GLN A 29 -10.80 -3.24 -18.99
N PRO A 30 -12.06 -2.79 -19.23
CA PRO A 30 -12.35 -1.37 -19.30
C PRO A 30 -11.84 -0.67 -18.05
N ASP A 31 -11.22 0.50 -18.23
CA ASP A 31 -10.66 1.31 -17.14
C ASP A 31 -11.69 1.43 -15.99
N VAL A 32 -11.27 1.07 -14.80
CA VAL A 32 -12.10 1.09 -13.60
C VAL A 32 -12.60 2.50 -13.28
N TYR A 33 -11.91 3.53 -13.76
CA TYR A 33 -12.21 4.94 -13.48
C TYR A 33 -13.65 5.34 -13.83
N GLY A 34 -14.18 4.84 -14.93
CA GLY A 34 -15.57 5.10 -15.34
C GLY A 34 -16.60 4.13 -14.75
N ARG A 35 -16.17 3.16 -13.94
CA ARG A 35 -17.03 2.10 -13.40
C ARG A 35 -17.27 2.23 -11.89
N VAL A 36 -16.42 2.96 -11.18
CA VAL A 36 -16.54 3.17 -9.74
C VAL A 36 -17.68 4.14 -9.43
N GLU A 37 -18.32 3.90 -8.30
CA GLU A 37 -19.19 4.89 -7.66
C GLU A 37 -18.36 5.66 -6.63
N HIS A 38 -18.70 6.94 -6.41
CA HIS A 38 -18.00 7.84 -5.49
C HIS A 38 -18.89 8.20 -4.30
N GLY A 39 -18.27 8.37 -3.14
CA GLY A 39 -18.95 8.79 -1.93
C GLY A 39 -18.05 9.54 -0.98
N TYR A 40 -18.63 10.07 0.10
CA TYR A 40 -17.94 10.81 1.14
C TYR A 40 -18.39 10.34 2.51
N ALA A 41 -17.43 10.10 3.41
CA ALA A 41 -17.68 9.89 4.83
C ALA A 41 -17.19 11.11 5.61
N THR A 42 -17.93 11.49 6.65
CA THR A 42 -17.50 12.58 7.55
C THR A 42 -16.74 12.00 8.73
N SER A 43 -15.48 12.42 8.88
CA SER A 43 -14.56 12.05 9.94
C SER A 43 -14.54 13.06 11.08
N GLU A 44 -13.68 12.86 12.08
CA GLU A 44 -13.48 13.78 13.20
C GLU A 44 -13.19 15.21 12.71
N GLY A 45 -13.74 16.19 13.38
CA GLY A 45 -13.61 17.60 12.99
C GLY A 45 -14.39 18.02 11.76
N GLY A 46 -15.31 17.16 11.26
CA GLY A 46 -16.11 17.44 10.09
C GLY A 46 -15.38 17.23 8.76
N VAL A 47 -14.18 16.64 8.78
CA VAL A 47 -13.36 16.37 7.59
C VAL A 47 -14.04 15.35 6.70
N LYS A 48 -14.27 15.70 5.43
CA LYS A 48 -14.86 14.80 4.44
C LYS A 48 -13.79 13.97 3.76
N ILE A 49 -13.93 12.66 3.86
CA ILE A 49 -13.06 11.67 3.22
C ILE A 49 -13.77 11.09 2.02
N HIS A 50 -13.22 11.34 0.85
CA HIS A 50 -13.68 10.78 -0.41
C HIS A 50 -13.29 9.30 -0.50
N TYR A 51 -14.17 8.49 -1.10
CA TYR A 51 -13.86 7.12 -1.50
C TYR A 51 -14.48 6.79 -2.86
N ALA A 52 -13.78 5.96 -3.61
CA ALA A 52 -14.27 5.30 -4.81
C ALA A 52 -14.55 3.84 -4.46
N TRP A 53 -15.69 3.28 -4.92
CA TRP A 53 -16.00 1.89 -4.62
C TRP A 53 -16.51 1.13 -5.86
N LEU A 54 -16.26 -0.17 -5.85
CA LEU A 54 -16.66 -1.10 -6.89
C LEU A 54 -17.02 -2.45 -6.25
N GLY A 55 -17.99 -3.14 -6.84
CA GLY A 55 -18.37 -4.49 -6.41
C GLY A 55 -19.84 -4.60 -6.03
N PRO A 56 -20.26 -5.73 -5.43
CA PRO A 56 -21.64 -5.93 -5.06
C PRO A 56 -22.11 -4.85 -4.09
N LYS A 57 -23.29 -4.30 -4.36
CA LYS A 57 -23.97 -3.41 -3.40
C LYS A 57 -24.15 -4.15 -2.08
N GLN A 58 -24.06 -3.40 -1.01
CA GLN A 58 -24.08 -3.87 0.36
C GLN A 58 -25.19 -4.93 0.58
N SER A 59 -24.78 -6.21 0.63
CA SER A 59 -25.55 -7.28 1.23
C SER A 59 -24.85 -7.72 2.52
N ALA A 60 -25.60 -8.19 3.50
CA ALA A 60 -25.06 -8.57 4.82
C ALA A 60 -23.92 -9.60 4.79
N GLY A 61 -23.66 -10.25 3.64
CA GLY A 61 -22.64 -11.26 3.44
C GLY A 61 -21.42 -10.86 2.60
N THR A 62 -21.45 -9.69 1.94
CA THR A 62 -20.31 -9.28 1.09
C THR A 62 -19.16 -8.73 1.95
N PRO A 63 -17.94 -9.32 1.92
CA PRO A 63 -16.81 -8.79 2.69
C PRO A 63 -16.38 -7.41 2.18
N LEU A 64 -16.13 -6.50 3.12
CA LEU A 64 -15.63 -5.15 2.83
C LEU A 64 -14.10 -5.15 2.84
N VAL A 65 -13.49 -4.54 1.82
CA VAL A 65 -12.04 -4.31 1.72
C VAL A 65 -11.80 -2.81 1.56
N ILE A 66 -11.12 -2.19 2.53
CA ILE A 66 -10.70 -0.78 2.48
C ILE A 66 -9.26 -0.72 1.98
N LEU A 67 -9.02 0.08 0.94
CA LEU A 67 -7.73 0.25 0.28
C LEU A 67 -7.22 1.67 0.55
N ILE A 68 -6.04 1.79 1.16
CA ILE A 68 -5.44 3.04 1.60
C ILE A 68 -4.13 3.25 0.84
N HIS A 69 -4.08 4.28 0.00
CA HIS A 69 -2.90 4.62 -0.81
C HIS A 69 -1.80 5.29 0.03
N GLY A 70 -0.60 5.42 -0.55
CA GLY A 70 0.54 6.12 0.02
C GLY A 70 0.85 7.47 -0.63
N PHE A 71 2.12 7.86 -0.60
CA PHE A 71 2.65 9.07 -1.22
C PHE A 71 3.60 8.72 -2.39
N PRO A 72 3.56 9.44 -3.49
CA PRO A 72 2.50 10.34 -3.96
C PRO A 72 1.47 9.54 -4.78
N ASP A 73 0.29 9.35 -4.21
CA ASP A 73 -0.69 8.44 -4.79
C ASP A 73 -2.14 8.92 -4.53
N PHE A 74 -3.16 8.18 -4.99
CA PHE A 74 -4.57 8.41 -4.70
C PHE A 74 -5.37 7.10 -4.93
N TRP A 75 -6.68 7.09 -4.74
CA TRP A 75 -7.51 5.88 -4.81
C TRP A 75 -7.27 5.00 -6.06
N TYR A 76 -6.92 5.59 -7.19
CA TYR A 76 -6.73 4.91 -8.47
C TYR A 76 -5.47 4.03 -8.54
N SER A 77 -4.59 4.14 -7.57
CA SER A 77 -3.47 3.21 -7.33
C SER A 77 -3.93 1.75 -7.27
N TRP A 78 -5.14 1.55 -6.80
CA TRP A 78 -5.76 0.25 -6.58
C TRP A 78 -6.63 -0.24 -7.75
N ARG A 79 -6.59 0.41 -8.90
CA ARG A 79 -7.45 0.16 -10.06
C ARG A 79 -7.49 -1.31 -10.47
N ASP A 80 -6.34 -1.98 -10.49
CA ASP A 80 -6.24 -3.38 -10.93
C ASP A 80 -6.85 -4.33 -9.89
N GLN A 81 -6.56 -4.11 -8.60
CA GLN A 81 -7.11 -4.89 -7.50
C GLN A 81 -8.62 -4.68 -7.40
N MET A 82 -9.10 -3.44 -7.56
CA MET A 82 -10.53 -3.13 -7.58
C MET A 82 -11.23 -3.84 -8.75
N ALA A 83 -10.69 -3.72 -9.96
CA ALA A 83 -11.27 -4.35 -11.15
C ALA A 83 -11.37 -5.87 -10.99
N ALA A 84 -10.31 -6.49 -10.51
CA ALA A 84 -10.21 -7.94 -10.45
C ALA A 84 -10.96 -8.58 -9.26
N LEU A 85 -11.06 -7.90 -8.12
CA LEU A 85 -11.62 -8.47 -6.88
C LEU A 85 -13.08 -8.10 -6.63
N SER A 86 -13.63 -7.14 -7.40
CA SER A 86 -14.99 -6.61 -7.21
C SER A 86 -16.12 -7.60 -7.53
N ASP A 87 -15.81 -8.75 -8.10
CA ASP A 87 -16.78 -9.82 -8.30
C ASP A 87 -17.20 -10.51 -6.99
N ARG A 88 -16.37 -10.46 -5.95
CA ARG A 88 -16.58 -11.14 -4.66
C ARG A 88 -16.53 -10.23 -3.45
N PHE A 89 -15.87 -9.08 -3.55
CA PHE A 89 -15.60 -8.17 -2.45
C PHE A 89 -16.14 -6.78 -2.77
N GLN A 90 -16.63 -6.09 -1.75
CA GLN A 90 -16.89 -4.66 -1.85
C GLN A 90 -15.56 -3.94 -1.70
N MET A 91 -14.97 -3.50 -2.81
CA MET A 91 -13.69 -2.82 -2.87
C MET A 91 -13.90 -1.32 -2.70
N VAL A 92 -13.33 -0.72 -1.65
CA VAL A 92 -13.46 0.71 -1.33
C VAL A 92 -12.08 1.32 -1.18
N ALA A 93 -11.68 2.15 -2.12
CA ALA A 93 -10.42 2.87 -2.10
C ALA A 93 -10.64 4.32 -1.67
N ILE A 94 -9.98 4.75 -0.60
CA ILE A 94 -10.10 6.12 -0.09
C ILE A 94 -9.07 7.04 -0.73
N ASP A 95 -9.40 8.34 -0.85
CA ASP A 95 -8.39 9.38 -0.89
C ASP A 95 -8.10 9.81 0.55
N GLN A 96 -6.87 9.72 1.00
CA GLN A 96 -6.50 10.19 2.32
C GLN A 96 -6.70 11.71 2.42
N ARG A 97 -6.90 12.27 3.63
CA ARG A 97 -6.98 13.73 3.81
C ARG A 97 -5.77 14.42 3.18
N GLY A 98 -5.96 15.57 2.56
CA GLY A 98 -4.91 16.28 1.83
C GLY A 98 -4.82 15.91 0.34
N TYR A 99 -5.39 14.78 -0.07
CA TYR A 99 -5.29 14.25 -1.42
C TYR A 99 -6.59 14.36 -2.20
N ASN A 100 -6.47 14.58 -3.51
CA ASN A 100 -7.50 14.53 -4.54
C ASN A 100 -8.85 15.15 -4.09
N LEU A 101 -9.90 14.36 -3.91
CA LEU A 101 -11.25 14.83 -3.61
C LEU A 101 -11.56 14.89 -2.09
N SER A 102 -10.69 14.38 -1.23
CA SER A 102 -10.82 14.54 0.23
C SER A 102 -10.50 15.97 0.68
N ASP A 103 -11.00 16.35 1.84
CA ASP A 103 -10.70 17.64 2.47
C ASP A 103 -9.20 17.77 2.80
N LYS A 104 -8.72 19.04 2.85
CA LYS A 104 -7.33 19.42 3.06
C LYS A 104 -7.22 20.33 4.28
N PRO A 105 -7.45 19.81 5.49
CA PRO A 105 -7.36 20.63 6.70
C PRO A 105 -5.97 21.23 6.83
N LYS A 106 -5.89 22.46 7.34
CA LYS A 106 -4.62 23.17 7.51
C LYS A 106 -3.94 22.79 8.82
N GLY A 107 -2.63 22.98 8.88
CA GLY A 107 -1.81 22.70 10.05
C GLY A 107 -1.29 21.26 10.11
N VAL A 108 -0.09 21.12 10.64
CA VAL A 108 0.62 19.83 10.75
C VAL A 108 -0.15 18.85 11.65
N GLU A 109 -0.75 19.36 12.72
CA GLU A 109 -1.52 18.62 13.72
C GLU A 109 -2.75 17.92 13.13
N SER A 110 -3.30 18.47 12.03
CA SER A 110 -4.43 17.88 11.31
C SER A 110 -4.10 16.55 10.63
N TYR A 111 -2.83 16.17 10.58
CA TYR A 111 -2.31 14.96 9.96
C TYR A 111 -1.74 13.98 10.99
N ASP A 112 -2.09 14.12 12.27
CA ASP A 112 -1.72 13.16 13.31
C ASP A 112 -2.24 11.75 12.98
N GLY A 113 -1.40 10.73 13.19
CA GLY A 113 -1.72 9.34 12.85
C GLY A 113 -3.06 8.85 13.43
N ARG A 114 -3.44 9.33 14.63
CA ARG A 114 -4.74 9.04 15.24
C ARG A 114 -5.91 9.55 14.36
N LEU A 115 -5.76 10.73 13.76
CA LEU A 115 -6.79 11.30 12.89
C LEU A 115 -6.86 10.54 11.55
N LEU A 116 -5.71 10.08 11.02
CA LEU A 116 -5.68 9.25 9.81
C LEU A 116 -6.38 7.90 10.04
N VAL A 117 -6.19 7.31 11.22
CA VAL A 117 -6.91 6.07 11.64
C VAL A 117 -8.41 6.35 11.79
N ALA A 118 -8.79 7.50 12.35
CA ALA A 118 -10.20 7.89 12.51
C ALA A 118 -10.91 8.07 11.15
N ASP A 119 -10.21 8.51 10.12
CA ASP A 119 -10.75 8.63 8.76
C ASP A 119 -11.18 7.27 8.22
N VAL A 120 -10.34 6.28 8.35
CA VAL A 120 -10.65 4.90 7.92
C VAL A 120 -11.84 4.34 8.70
N ALA A 121 -11.85 4.56 10.02
CA ALA A 121 -12.97 4.14 10.87
C ALA A 121 -14.29 4.83 10.48
N ALA A 122 -14.23 6.11 10.12
CA ALA A 122 -15.40 6.86 9.66
C ALA A 122 -15.98 6.29 8.35
N VAL A 123 -15.12 5.93 7.38
CA VAL A 123 -15.57 5.30 6.12
C VAL A 123 -16.25 3.95 6.41
N ILE A 124 -15.66 3.09 7.23
CA ILE A 124 -16.25 1.78 7.59
C ILE A 124 -17.62 1.96 8.25
N LYS A 125 -17.74 2.89 9.21
CA LYS A 125 -19.02 3.20 9.89
C LYS A 125 -20.04 3.79 8.94
N HIS A 126 -19.64 4.72 8.06
CA HIS A 126 -20.50 5.35 7.07
C HIS A 126 -21.12 4.29 6.12
N LEU A 127 -20.34 3.26 5.78
CA LEU A 127 -20.79 2.12 4.99
C LEU A 127 -21.66 1.12 5.80
N GLY A 128 -22.01 1.44 7.05
CA GLY A 128 -22.85 0.58 7.91
C GLY A 128 -22.16 -0.73 8.31
N ARG A 129 -20.81 -0.78 8.33
CA ARG A 129 -20.06 -2.00 8.60
C ARG A 129 -19.36 -1.92 9.97
N ALA A 130 -19.28 -3.08 10.63
CA ALA A 130 -18.59 -3.21 11.91
C ALA A 130 -17.09 -3.49 11.73
N LYS A 131 -16.73 -4.18 10.64
CA LYS A 131 -15.36 -4.65 10.33
C LYS A 131 -15.07 -4.55 8.85
N ALA A 132 -13.79 -4.48 8.52
CA ALA A 132 -13.29 -4.59 7.16
C ALA A 132 -11.92 -5.31 7.12
N THR A 133 -11.56 -5.86 5.98
CA THR A 133 -10.16 -6.11 5.64
C THR A 133 -9.51 -4.76 5.33
N ILE A 134 -8.40 -4.44 5.99
CA ILE A 134 -7.66 -3.20 5.81
C ILE A 134 -6.43 -3.49 4.95
N VAL A 135 -6.29 -2.74 3.87
CA VAL A 135 -5.17 -2.86 2.91
C VAL A 135 -4.48 -1.50 2.83
N GLY A 136 -3.16 -1.46 2.98
CA GLY A 136 -2.43 -0.21 2.91
C GLY A 136 -1.09 -0.33 2.22
N HIS A 137 -0.73 0.71 1.44
CA HIS A 137 0.55 0.86 0.79
C HIS A 137 1.26 2.12 1.32
N ASP A 138 2.56 2.07 1.61
CA ASP A 138 3.39 3.20 2.05
C ASP A 138 2.75 3.94 3.26
N TRP A 139 2.41 5.24 3.20
CA TRP A 139 1.68 5.94 4.26
C TRP A 139 0.34 5.28 4.57
N GLY A 140 -0.36 4.75 3.57
CA GLY A 140 -1.56 3.94 3.80
C GLY A 140 -1.25 2.65 4.57
N GLY A 141 -0.07 2.06 4.38
CA GLY A 141 0.44 0.95 5.18
C GLY A 141 0.70 1.35 6.63
N ALA A 142 1.26 2.55 6.87
CA ALA A 142 1.44 3.08 8.21
C ALA A 142 0.11 3.26 8.95
N VAL A 143 -0.90 3.80 8.26
CA VAL A 143 -2.27 3.93 8.79
C VAL A 143 -2.89 2.56 9.03
N ALA A 144 -2.71 1.60 8.11
CA ALA A 144 -3.26 0.25 8.21
C ALA A 144 -2.66 -0.53 9.40
N TRP A 145 -1.33 -0.46 9.62
CA TRP A 145 -0.70 -1.04 10.80
C TRP A 145 -1.28 -0.44 12.10
N GLN A 146 -1.35 0.89 12.18
CA GLN A 146 -1.90 1.57 13.37
C GLN A 146 -3.38 1.19 13.57
N PHE A 147 -4.18 1.17 12.49
CA PHE A 147 -5.58 0.78 12.56
C PHE A 147 -5.73 -0.63 13.15
N ALA A 148 -4.97 -1.60 12.64
CA ALA A 148 -5.03 -2.98 13.12
C ALA A 148 -4.59 -3.13 14.59
N MET A 149 -3.59 -2.36 15.02
CA MET A 149 -3.11 -2.39 16.41
C MET A 149 -4.08 -1.75 17.40
N PHE A 150 -4.69 -0.60 17.03
CA PHE A 150 -5.49 0.20 17.96
C PHE A 150 -7.01 0.01 17.81
N LEU A 151 -7.46 -0.52 16.67
CA LEU A 151 -8.86 -0.85 16.39
C LEU A 151 -9.03 -2.31 15.92
N PRO A 152 -8.49 -3.30 16.66
CA PRO A 152 -8.54 -4.71 16.26
C PRO A 152 -9.98 -5.23 16.11
N GLN A 153 -10.94 -4.66 16.85
CA GLN A 153 -12.37 -5.02 16.77
C GLN A 153 -13.01 -4.59 15.43
N MET A 154 -12.42 -3.65 14.69
CA MET A 154 -12.87 -3.19 13.38
C MET A 154 -12.04 -3.79 12.23
N THR A 155 -11.01 -4.58 12.53
CA THR A 155 -10.12 -5.18 11.54
C THR A 155 -10.37 -6.68 11.45
N GLU A 156 -10.77 -7.15 10.27
CA GLU A 156 -10.96 -8.57 10.00
C GLU A 156 -9.65 -9.24 9.57
N ASN A 157 -8.98 -8.65 8.61
CA ASN A 157 -7.66 -9.04 8.12
C ASN A 157 -6.84 -7.79 7.82
N LEU A 158 -5.51 -7.94 7.77
CA LEU A 158 -4.58 -6.86 7.42
C LEU A 158 -3.73 -7.26 6.23
N ILE A 159 -3.66 -6.39 5.23
CA ILE A 159 -2.79 -6.56 4.06
C ILE A 159 -1.91 -5.31 3.90
N ILE A 160 -0.60 -5.50 3.86
CA ILE A 160 0.37 -4.41 3.76
C ILE A 160 1.21 -4.58 2.51
N LEU A 161 1.45 -3.47 1.82
CA LEU A 161 2.31 -3.40 0.65
C LEU A 161 3.41 -2.35 0.87
N ASN A 162 4.67 -2.77 0.71
CA ASN A 162 5.86 -1.93 0.81
C ASN A 162 5.86 -0.99 2.04
N LEU A 163 5.61 -1.55 3.20
CA LEU A 163 5.96 -0.97 4.50
C LEU A 163 6.16 -2.11 5.52
N PRO A 164 7.37 -2.26 6.09
CA PRO A 164 7.58 -3.15 7.22
C PRO A 164 6.72 -2.77 8.44
N HIS A 165 6.56 -3.71 9.37
CA HIS A 165 5.96 -3.40 10.67
C HIS A 165 6.67 -2.20 11.32
N PRO A 166 5.98 -1.26 11.98
CA PRO A 166 6.60 -0.06 12.54
C PRO A 166 7.83 -0.34 13.40
N SER A 167 7.79 -1.39 14.24
CA SER A 167 8.96 -1.78 15.06
C SER A 167 10.15 -2.25 14.22
N GLY A 168 9.90 -2.95 13.10
CA GLY A 168 10.94 -3.36 12.16
C GLY A 168 11.55 -2.15 11.45
N PHE A 169 10.70 -1.28 10.93
CA PHE A 169 11.12 -0.05 10.25
C PHE A 169 11.93 0.87 11.19
N LEU A 170 11.48 1.08 12.43
CA LEU A 170 12.19 1.87 13.43
C LEU A 170 13.55 1.27 13.79
N ARG A 171 13.65 -0.07 13.87
CA ARG A 171 14.94 -0.75 14.07
C ARG A 171 15.92 -0.40 12.95
N GLU A 172 15.47 -0.49 11.68
CA GLU A 172 16.32 -0.18 10.54
C GLU A 172 16.69 1.31 10.48
N LEU A 173 15.78 2.22 10.76
CA LEU A 173 16.07 3.66 10.84
C LEU A 173 17.10 4.03 11.91
N ARG A 174 17.29 3.19 12.93
CA ARG A 174 18.29 3.43 13.99
C ARG A 174 19.68 2.89 13.68
N SER A 175 19.78 1.78 12.97
CA SER A 175 21.04 1.01 12.87
C SER A 175 21.45 0.63 11.45
N ASN A 176 20.52 0.57 10.49
CA ASN A 176 20.84 0.21 9.12
C ASN A 176 21.22 1.46 8.32
N LYS A 177 22.50 1.56 7.93
CA LYS A 177 23.04 2.72 7.22
C LYS A 177 22.34 2.96 5.88
N ASP A 178 21.97 1.90 5.18
CA ASP A 178 21.30 2.00 3.89
C ASP A 178 19.87 2.52 4.07
N GLN A 179 19.11 2.02 5.07
CA GLN A 179 17.77 2.56 5.36
C GLN A 179 17.84 4.01 5.82
N ILE A 180 18.83 4.40 6.63
CA ILE A 180 19.03 5.78 7.06
C ILE A 180 19.26 6.68 5.83
N ALA A 181 20.15 6.28 4.93
CA ALA A 181 20.46 7.03 3.70
C ALA A 181 19.25 7.10 2.76
N ASN A 182 18.55 5.99 2.56
CA ASN A 182 17.34 5.91 1.75
C ASN A 182 16.17 6.76 2.30
N SER A 183 16.23 7.12 3.59
CA SER A 183 15.21 7.94 4.25
C SER A 183 15.51 9.45 4.25
N GLU A 184 16.60 9.90 3.62
CA GLU A 184 17.01 11.31 3.62
C GLU A 184 15.95 12.22 2.95
N TYR A 185 15.24 11.72 1.95
CA TYR A 185 14.13 12.46 1.35
C TYR A 185 13.06 12.85 2.38
N ALA A 186 12.79 11.97 3.36
CA ALA A 186 11.80 12.26 4.39
C ALA A 186 12.26 13.40 5.32
N ARG A 187 13.57 13.54 5.59
CA ARG A 187 14.15 14.68 6.31
C ARG A 187 13.94 15.97 5.51
N THR A 188 14.16 15.92 4.21
CA THR A 188 13.88 17.05 3.32
C THR A 188 12.42 17.46 3.40
N PHE A 189 11.47 16.50 3.36
CA PHE A 189 10.04 16.77 3.45
C PHE A 189 9.62 17.30 4.83
N GLN A 190 10.33 16.94 5.90
CA GLN A 190 10.07 17.49 7.23
C GLN A 190 10.49 18.95 7.40
N THR A 191 11.55 19.36 6.71
CA THR A 191 12.20 20.67 6.92
C THR A 191 11.83 21.72 5.89
N LYS A 192 11.41 21.31 4.68
CA LYS A 192 11.05 22.22 3.61
C LYS A 192 9.53 22.39 3.45
N SER A 193 9.14 23.49 2.81
CA SER A 193 7.75 23.66 2.37
C SER A 193 7.56 23.06 0.97
N ALA A 194 6.30 22.80 0.60
CA ALA A 194 5.97 22.31 -0.73
C ALA A 194 6.30 23.31 -1.86
N SER A 195 6.47 24.58 -1.52
CA SER A 195 6.89 25.63 -2.48
C SER A 195 8.41 25.69 -2.71
N ASP A 196 9.22 24.96 -1.94
CA ASP A 196 10.66 24.89 -2.18
C ASP A 196 10.91 24.19 -3.54
N PRO A 197 11.66 24.81 -4.47
CA PRO A 197 11.85 24.29 -5.82
C PRO A 197 12.66 23.00 -5.88
N THR A 198 13.22 22.55 -4.76
CA THR A 198 14.08 21.35 -4.66
C THR A 198 13.54 20.28 -3.72
N VAL A 199 12.33 20.48 -3.16
CA VAL A 199 11.78 19.62 -2.11
C VAL A 199 11.57 18.18 -2.58
N PHE A 200 11.12 17.98 -3.80
CA PHE A 200 10.82 16.65 -4.34
C PHE A 200 12.01 16.09 -5.12
N PHE A 201 12.95 15.46 -4.41
CA PHE A 201 14.16 14.86 -5.00
C PHE A 201 14.94 15.85 -5.89
N GLY A 202 15.15 17.07 -5.40
CA GLY A 202 15.85 18.13 -6.12
C GLY A 202 15.00 18.85 -7.17
N LYS A 203 13.69 18.62 -7.22
CA LYS A 203 12.73 19.24 -8.13
C LYS A 203 11.57 19.88 -7.36
N PRO A 204 10.79 20.79 -7.98
CA PRO A 204 9.57 21.28 -7.36
C PRO A 204 8.48 20.21 -7.30
N MET A 205 7.58 20.29 -6.31
CA MET A 205 6.35 19.51 -6.30
C MET A 205 5.36 20.12 -7.29
N THR A 206 5.15 19.42 -8.39
CA THR A 206 4.10 19.73 -9.38
C THR A 206 3.32 18.46 -9.70
N PRO A 207 2.11 18.53 -10.26
CA PRO A 207 1.40 17.34 -10.71
C PRO A 207 2.23 16.45 -11.63
N GLU A 208 3.05 17.05 -12.50
CA GLU A 208 3.91 16.35 -13.46
C GLU A 208 5.09 15.65 -12.78
N THR A 209 5.76 16.30 -11.83
CA THR A 209 6.88 15.71 -11.10
C THR A 209 6.42 14.58 -10.18
N LEU A 210 5.30 14.79 -9.47
CA LEU A 210 4.70 13.78 -8.60
C LEU A 210 4.19 12.54 -9.35
N SER A 211 3.78 12.70 -10.63
CA SER A 211 3.32 11.59 -11.48
C SER A 211 4.40 11.00 -12.40
N SER A 212 5.65 11.48 -12.29
CA SER A 212 6.72 11.11 -13.24
C SER A 212 7.06 9.61 -13.26
N TRP A 213 6.83 8.91 -12.16
CA TRP A 213 7.06 7.47 -12.00
C TRP A 213 5.97 6.60 -12.66
N VAL A 214 4.78 7.15 -12.94
CA VAL A 214 3.68 6.40 -13.55
C VAL A 214 3.98 6.15 -15.02
N ARG A 215 4.12 4.87 -15.40
CA ARG A 215 4.54 4.47 -16.76
C ARG A 215 3.41 4.52 -17.76
N ASP A 216 2.21 4.10 -17.37
CA ASP A 216 1.02 4.11 -18.24
C ASP A 216 0.56 5.55 -18.51
N PRO A 217 0.51 6.01 -19.78
CA PRO A 217 0.14 7.38 -20.09
C PRO A 217 -1.29 7.76 -19.69
N MET A 218 -2.23 6.81 -19.78
CA MET A 218 -3.62 7.05 -19.39
C MET A 218 -3.73 7.20 -17.87
N ALA A 219 -3.12 6.29 -17.12
CA ALA A 219 -3.04 6.39 -15.68
C ALA A 219 -2.35 7.69 -15.26
N ARG A 220 -1.21 8.04 -15.87
CA ARG A 220 -0.47 9.27 -15.57
C ARG A 220 -1.33 10.52 -15.73
N LYS A 221 -2.18 10.60 -16.75
CA LYS A 221 -3.14 11.70 -16.91
C LYS A 221 -4.06 11.80 -15.70
N ARG A 222 -4.59 10.66 -15.20
CA ARG A 222 -5.44 10.61 -13.99
C ARG A 222 -4.69 11.08 -12.74
N TYR A 223 -3.41 10.73 -12.61
CA TYR A 223 -2.56 11.19 -11.52
C TYR A 223 -2.35 12.71 -11.57
N ILE A 224 -2.06 13.28 -12.74
CA ILE A 224 -1.93 14.74 -12.92
C ILE A 224 -3.23 15.44 -12.49
N GLU A 225 -4.38 14.97 -12.96
CA GLU A 225 -5.69 15.54 -12.60
C GLU A 225 -5.97 15.45 -11.09
N ALA A 226 -5.58 14.35 -10.42
CA ALA A 226 -5.74 14.17 -8.98
C ALA A 226 -4.81 15.10 -8.19
N PHE A 227 -3.56 15.24 -8.61
CA PHE A 227 -2.60 16.12 -7.94
C PHE A 227 -2.91 17.60 -8.13
N GLN A 228 -3.54 18.01 -9.23
CA GLN A 228 -4.08 19.36 -9.39
C GLN A 228 -5.14 19.71 -8.35
N ARG A 229 -5.86 18.71 -7.81
CA ARG A 229 -6.86 18.85 -6.76
C ARG A 229 -6.31 18.64 -5.35
N SER A 230 -5.07 18.20 -5.21
CA SER A 230 -4.43 17.89 -3.94
C SER A 230 -3.74 19.13 -3.36
N ASP A 231 -3.44 19.07 -2.05
CA ASP A 231 -2.63 20.08 -1.35
C ASP A 231 -1.26 19.48 -1.03
N PHE A 232 -0.21 19.98 -1.68
CA PHE A 232 1.14 19.44 -1.53
C PHE A 232 1.72 19.71 -0.15
N GLU A 233 1.36 20.82 0.49
CA GLU A 233 1.76 21.04 1.89
C GLU A 233 1.11 20.02 2.82
N ALA A 234 -0.16 19.70 2.58
CA ALA A 234 -0.87 18.65 3.28
C ALA A 234 -0.19 17.28 3.12
N MET A 235 0.31 16.96 1.93
CA MET A 235 1.08 15.72 1.69
C MET A 235 2.36 15.69 2.54
N LEU A 236 3.10 16.80 2.63
CA LEU A 236 4.30 16.91 3.46
C LEU A 236 3.99 16.84 4.96
N ASN A 237 2.79 17.23 5.38
CA ASN A 237 2.41 17.18 6.80
C ASN A 237 2.35 15.75 7.35
N TYR A 238 2.16 14.73 6.53
CA TYR A 238 2.32 13.33 6.94
C TYR A 238 3.74 13.08 7.48
N TYR A 239 4.76 13.54 6.74
CA TYR A 239 6.16 13.43 7.13
C TYR A 239 6.49 14.32 8.31
N LYS A 240 6.08 15.59 8.30
CA LYS A 240 6.33 16.57 9.38
C LYS A 240 5.77 16.09 10.70
N ARG A 241 4.59 15.46 10.69
CA ARG A 241 3.91 15.02 11.92
C ARG A 241 4.33 13.63 12.39
N ASN A 242 4.54 12.67 11.49
CA ASN A 242 4.55 11.27 11.88
C ASN A 242 5.84 10.51 11.51
N TYR A 243 6.70 11.06 10.62
CA TYR A 243 7.90 10.32 10.21
C TYR A 243 8.92 10.31 11.37
N PRO A 244 9.40 9.12 11.77
CA PRO A 244 10.24 8.99 12.96
C PRO A 244 11.64 9.58 12.77
N ALA A 245 12.31 9.89 13.86
CA ALA A 245 13.73 10.21 13.86
C ALA A 245 14.58 9.01 13.39
N SER A 246 15.76 9.26 12.85
CA SER A 246 16.70 8.23 12.39
C SER A 246 18.08 8.41 13.02
N GLY A 247 18.90 7.38 12.91
CA GLY A 247 20.25 7.34 13.47
C GLY A 247 20.32 6.75 14.88
N PRO A 248 21.54 6.50 15.38
CA PRO A 248 21.76 5.81 16.65
C PRO A 248 21.21 6.58 17.86
N ASP A 249 21.12 7.89 17.77
CA ASP A 249 20.61 8.76 18.83
C ASP A 249 19.09 8.90 18.82
N ALA A 250 18.38 8.31 17.84
CA ALA A 250 16.93 8.31 17.80
C ALA A 250 16.37 7.59 19.04
N PRO A 251 15.26 8.09 19.65
CA PRO A 251 14.70 7.45 20.81
C PRO A 251 14.28 5.99 20.50
N PRO A 252 14.39 5.08 21.49
CA PRO A 252 13.92 3.72 21.29
C PRO A 252 12.40 3.73 21.02
N PRO A 253 11.90 2.82 20.15
CA PRO A 253 10.47 2.74 19.91
C PRO A 253 9.71 2.36 21.17
N ALA A 254 8.58 3.02 21.41
CA ALA A 254 7.66 2.58 22.45
C ALA A 254 7.09 1.19 22.10
N PRO A 255 6.81 0.35 23.09
CA PRO A 255 6.13 -0.92 22.85
C PRO A 255 4.78 -0.69 22.14
N LEU A 256 4.54 -1.42 21.06
CA LEU A 256 3.29 -1.38 20.32
C LEU A 256 2.43 -2.59 20.66
N PRO A 257 1.09 -2.48 20.62
CA PRO A 257 0.21 -3.64 20.75
C PRO A 257 0.48 -4.65 19.64
N LYS A 258 0.36 -5.95 19.95
CA LYS A 258 0.44 -6.99 18.92
C LYS A 258 -0.79 -6.93 18.00
N VAL A 259 -0.55 -7.21 16.73
CA VAL A 259 -1.61 -7.33 15.72
C VAL A 259 -2.36 -8.66 15.94
N LYS A 260 -3.69 -8.59 16.05
CA LYS A 260 -4.55 -9.70 16.50
C LYS A 260 -5.26 -10.47 15.39
N MET A 261 -5.08 -10.09 14.15
CA MET A 261 -5.71 -10.70 12.98
C MET A 261 -4.65 -11.29 12.05
N PRO A 262 -5.05 -12.15 11.07
CA PRO A 262 -4.15 -12.63 10.02
C PRO A 262 -3.56 -11.48 9.22
N VAL A 263 -2.29 -11.62 8.83
CA VAL A 263 -1.54 -10.59 8.08
C VAL A 263 -0.97 -11.16 6.79
N LEU A 264 -1.15 -10.42 5.70
CA LEU A 264 -0.48 -10.63 4.43
C LEU A 264 0.41 -9.42 4.15
N VAL A 265 1.68 -9.65 3.87
CA VAL A 265 2.64 -8.58 3.51
C VAL A 265 3.20 -8.86 2.13
N PHE A 266 3.16 -7.86 1.25
CA PHE A 266 3.91 -7.83 -0.01
C PHE A 266 5.06 -6.84 0.11
N HIS A 267 6.20 -7.18 -0.50
CA HIS A 267 7.32 -6.25 -0.55
C HIS A 267 8.11 -6.41 -1.86
N GLY A 268 8.24 -5.33 -2.61
CA GLY A 268 9.08 -5.28 -3.78
C GLY A 268 10.55 -5.16 -3.38
N LEU A 269 11.39 -6.13 -3.77
CA LEU A 269 12.80 -6.18 -3.35
C LEU A 269 13.68 -5.09 -4.01
N ALA A 270 13.16 -4.41 -5.04
CA ALA A 270 13.83 -3.25 -5.64
C ALA A 270 13.33 -1.91 -5.05
N ASP A 271 12.61 -1.93 -3.92
CA ASP A 271 12.23 -0.71 -3.20
C ASP A 271 13.47 -0.01 -2.64
N THR A 272 13.70 1.23 -3.05
CA THR A 272 14.83 2.05 -2.61
C THR A 272 14.49 3.02 -1.48
N ALA A 273 13.21 3.07 -1.06
CA ALA A 273 12.76 3.91 0.05
C ALA A 273 12.65 3.10 1.35
N LEU A 274 12.12 1.88 1.25
CA LEU A 274 11.83 1.01 2.38
C LEU A 274 12.52 -0.33 2.19
N ASN A 275 13.60 -0.56 2.92
CA ASN A 275 14.41 -1.76 2.76
C ASN A 275 13.70 -3.01 3.28
N ALA A 276 13.89 -4.13 2.58
CA ALA A 276 13.31 -5.42 2.95
C ALA A 276 13.81 -5.96 4.31
N ASP A 277 14.97 -5.49 4.81
CA ASP A 277 15.52 -5.88 6.12
C ASP A 277 14.53 -5.61 7.27
N GLY A 278 13.72 -4.56 7.15
CA GLY A 278 12.68 -4.24 8.11
C GLY A 278 11.59 -5.30 8.27
N LEU A 279 11.47 -6.22 7.33
CA LEU A 279 10.53 -7.36 7.39
C LEU A 279 10.97 -8.44 8.38
N SER A 280 12.28 -8.51 8.69
CA SER A 280 12.83 -9.53 9.58
C SER A 280 12.20 -9.44 10.98
N GLY A 281 11.73 -10.55 11.48
CA GLY A 281 11.11 -10.64 12.81
C GLY A 281 9.67 -10.11 12.87
N THR A 282 9.01 -9.79 11.76
CA THR A 282 7.61 -9.31 11.75
C THR A 282 6.68 -10.24 12.55
N TRP A 283 6.89 -11.57 12.51
CA TRP A 283 6.11 -12.55 13.25
C TRP A 283 6.13 -12.37 14.79
N ASN A 284 7.13 -11.69 15.34
CA ASN A 284 7.21 -11.43 16.78
C ASN A 284 6.15 -10.43 17.27
N TRP A 285 5.58 -9.62 16.38
CA TRP A 285 4.60 -8.58 16.68
C TRP A 285 3.16 -9.00 16.31
N LEU A 286 2.96 -10.26 15.92
CA LEU A 286 1.66 -10.79 15.51
C LEU A 286 1.18 -11.86 16.48
N GLU A 287 -0.14 -11.99 16.63
CA GLU A 287 -0.78 -13.07 17.39
C GLU A 287 -1.32 -14.20 16.49
N LYS A 288 -1.44 -13.94 15.17
CA LYS A 288 -1.91 -14.90 14.17
C LYS A 288 -0.91 -15.07 13.04
N ASP A 289 -1.32 -15.82 12.02
CA ASP A 289 -0.49 -16.18 10.88
C ASP A 289 -0.02 -14.96 10.05
N LEU A 290 1.20 -15.06 9.55
CA LEU A 290 1.81 -14.16 8.58
C LEU A 290 2.01 -14.90 7.27
N THR A 291 1.49 -14.32 6.19
CA THR A 291 1.90 -14.64 4.83
C THR A 291 2.80 -13.50 4.32
N LEU A 292 4.03 -13.81 3.94
CA LEU A 292 4.99 -12.83 3.41
C LEU A 292 5.32 -13.18 1.96
N VAL A 293 5.14 -12.22 1.07
CA VAL A 293 5.42 -12.33 -0.37
C VAL A 293 6.42 -11.26 -0.75
N THR A 294 7.63 -11.67 -1.07
CA THR A 294 8.65 -10.78 -1.62
C THR A 294 8.69 -10.91 -3.14
N VAL A 295 8.78 -9.76 -3.84
CA VAL A 295 8.68 -9.73 -5.29
C VAL A 295 9.99 -9.18 -5.89
N PRO A 296 10.87 -10.07 -6.42
CA PRO A 296 12.09 -9.63 -7.10
C PRO A 296 11.75 -8.74 -8.29
N GLY A 297 12.50 -7.64 -8.46
CA GLY A 297 12.34 -6.71 -9.57
C GLY A 297 11.18 -5.70 -9.44
N ALA A 298 10.23 -5.90 -8.53
CA ALA A 298 9.25 -4.88 -8.18
C ALA A 298 9.85 -3.84 -7.24
N GLY A 299 9.49 -2.57 -7.44
CA GLY A 299 9.92 -1.45 -6.62
C GLY A 299 8.94 -1.09 -5.52
N HIS A 300 8.92 0.20 -5.20
CA HIS A 300 8.09 0.74 -4.14
C HIS A 300 6.57 0.57 -4.38
N PHE A 301 6.12 0.66 -5.62
CA PHE A 301 4.69 0.56 -5.97
C PHE A 301 4.31 -0.88 -6.36
N VAL A 302 4.56 -1.86 -5.48
CA VAL A 302 4.41 -3.29 -5.78
C VAL A 302 3.02 -3.66 -6.29
N GLN A 303 1.95 -2.97 -5.85
CA GLN A 303 0.58 -3.18 -6.33
C GLN A 303 0.39 -2.83 -7.81
N GLN A 304 1.29 -2.05 -8.39
CA GLN A 304 1.30 -1.67 -9.79
C GLN A 304 2.43 -2.38 -10.56
N ASP A 305 3.62 -2.48 -9.98
CA ASP A 305 4.79 -3.13 -10.60
C ASP A 305 4.58 -4.63 -10.79
N ALA A 306 3.85 -5.29 -9.89
CA ALA A 306 3.55 -6.72 -9.90
C ALA A 306 2.04 -6.97 -9.71
N SER A 307 1.22 -6.20 -10.41
CA SER A 307 -0.24 -6.14 -10.23
C SER A 307 -0.91 -7.51 -10.28
N GLU A 308 -0.56 -8.36 -11.24
CA GLU A 308 -1.12 -9.70 -11.38
C GLU A 308 -0.81 -10.61 -10.17
N MET A 309 0.46 -10.64 -9.74
CA MET A 309 0.88 -11.43 -8.57
C MET A 309 0.18 -10.95 -7.30
N VAL A 310 0.17 -9.64 -7.06
CA VAL A 310 -0.51 -9.03 -5.90
C VAL A 310 -1.99 -9.40 -5.91
N THR A 311 -2.66 -9.19 -7.02
CA THR A 311 -4.11 -9.40 -7.17
C THR A 311 -4.49 -10.87 -6.99
N THR A 312 -3.77 -11.78 -7.65
CA THR A 312 -4.03 -13.24 -7.58
C THR A 312 -3.81 -13.75 -6.16
N THR A 313 -2.73 -13.31 -5.51
CA THR A 313 -2.43 -13.70 -4.13
C THR A 313 -3.47 -13.14 -3.16
N MET A 314 -3.88 -11.86 -3.31
CA MET A 314 -4.94 -11.28 -2.49
C MET A 314 -6.25 -12.05 -2.65
N ARG A 315 -6.64 -12.41 -3.88
CA ARG A 315 -7.85 -13.20 -4.15
C ARG A 315 -7.81 -14.55 -3.43
N TRP A 316 -6.74 -15.32 -3.62
CA TRP A 316 -6.56 -16.60 -2.95
C TRP A 316 -6.62 -16.45 -1.43
N TRP A 317 -5.83 -15.53 -0.90
CA TRP A 317 -5.68 -15.35 0.54
C TRP A 317 -6.97 -14.89 1.24
N LEU A 318 -7.71 -13.97 0.63
CA LEU A 318 -9.00 -13.49 1.13
C LEU A 318 -10.09 -14.56 1.01
N THR A 319 -10.18 -15.26 -0.14
CA THR A 319 -11.19 -16.31 -0.34
C THR A 319 -11.05 -17.43 0.68
N ALA A 320 -9.82 -17.86 0.97
CA ALA A 320 -9.58 -18.90 1.98
C ALA A 320 -10.02 -18.51 3.41
N ARG A 321 -10.24 -17.21 3.67
CA ARG A 321 -10.66 -16.67 4.98
C ARG A 321 -12.14 -16.28 5.06
N THR A 322 -12.81 -16.16 3.94
CA THR A 322 -14.25 -15.83 3.88
C THR A 322 -15.17 -17.04 3.78
N THR A 323 -14.63 -18.23 3.58
CA THR A 323 -15.39 -19.50 3.42
C THR A 323 -15.63 -20.26 4.75
N LYS A 324 -15.58 -19.56 5.90
CA LYS A 324 -15.91 -20.15 7.19
C LYS A 324 -17.24 -19.69 7.73
#